data_e72dc7eb957996d8740cd9c0fc169b4c
#
_entry.id   e72dc7eb957996d8740cd9c0fc169b4c
#
_cell.length_a   1.000
_cell.length_b   1.000
_cell.length_c   1.000
_cell.angle_alpha   90.00
_cell.angle_beta   90.00
_cell.angle_gamma   90.00
#
_symmetry.space_group_name_H-M   'P 1'
#
loop_
_entity.id
_entity.type
_entity.pdbx_description
1 polymer ?
#
loop_
_entity_poly.entity_id
_entity_poly.type
_entity_poly.pdbx_seq_one_letter_code
_entity_poly.pdbx_strand_id
1 'polypeptide(L)'
;MMVFIQKAKFKYKCFKLFKPYNSGDSAIHDTLLQEIMDFLISHRDDFNACDHLKVYYDNGQAQITALLNEAFAIYSSKVMFATDVYPARYRLFQVADVICTLELVKAKLLENGSISESEDRFFGGIKNFKKNYLKPLSRKEYT
;
A
#
# COMPACT_ATOMS: atom_id res chain seq x y z
N MET A 1 12.74 11.71 -1.65
CA MET A 1 11.89 10.48 -1.66
C MET A 1 11.72 9.88 -3.06
N MET A 2 11.28 10.62 -4.07
CA MET A 2 11.10 10.07 -5.44
C MET A 2 12.34 9.44 -6.03
N VAL A 3 13.53 10.00 -5.81
CA VAL A 3 14.81 9.39 -6.26
C VAL A 3 15.01 8.01 -5.63
N PHE A 4 14.67 7.84 -4.37
CA PHE A 4 14.74 6.54 -3.70
C PHE A 4 13.72 5.56 -4.30
N ILE A 5 12.47 6.00 -4.49
CA ILE A 5 11.41 5.18 -5.12
C ILE A 5 11.84 4.69 -6.51
N GLN A 6 12.49 5.55 -7.30
CA GLN A 6 12.96 5.17 -8.63
C GLN A 6 14.08 4.11 -8.61
N LYS A 7 15.03 4.24 -7.68
CA LYS A 7 16.23 3.40 -7.61
C LYS A 7 16.08 2.14 -6.77
N ALA A 8 15.30 2.17 -5.71
CA ALA A 8 15.14 1.03 -4.80
C ALA A 8 14.43 -0.15 -5.46
N LYS A 9 14.88 -1.35 -5.14
CA LYS A 9 14.24 -2.59 -5.59
C LYS A 9 13.13 -2.96 -4.61
N PHE A 10 11.88 -2.72 -4.99
CA PHE A 10 10.68 -3.16 -4.28
C PHE A 10 9.53 -3.31 -5.27
N LYS A 11 8.52 -4.01 -4.84
CA LYS A 11 7.19 -4.07 -5.46
C LYS A 11 6.16 -3.55 -4.47
N TYR A 12 5.03 -3.06 -4.96
CA TYR A 12 3.92 -2.66 -4.11
C TYR A 12 2.59 -3.14 -4.68
N LYS A 13 1.62 -3.27 -3.80
CA LYS A 13 0.20 -3.43 -4.12
C LYS A 13 -0.58 -2.41 -3.31
N CYS A 14 -1.49 -1.70 -3.96
CA CYS A 14 -2.41 -0.79 -3.30
C CYS A 14 -3.80 -1.41 -3.28
N PHE A 15 -4.36 -1.60 -2.09
CA PHE A 15 -5.73 -2.04 -1.89
C PHE A 15 -6.61 -0.81 -1.72
N LYS A 16 -7.56 -0.61 -2.64
CA LYS A 16 -8.43 0.56 -2.68
C LYS A 16 -9.85 0.14 -2.35
N LEU A 17 -10.34 0.64 -1.24
CA LEU A 17 -11.72 0.42 -0.82
C LEU A 17 -12.49 1.73 -0.91
N PHE A 18 -13.61 1.71 -1.58
CA PHE A 18 -14.58 2.80 -1.52
C PHE A 18 -15.50 2.54 -0.35
N LYS A 19 -15.55 3.46 0.62
CA LYS A 19 -16.48 3.38 1.75
C LYS A 19 -17.85 3.87 1.27
N PRO A 20 -18.84 2.99 1.06
CA PRO A 20 -20.21 3.43 0.84
C PRO A 20 -20.71 4.17 2.10
N TYR A 21 -21.56 5.17 1.92
CA TYR A 21 -22.04 6.06 2.99
C TYR A 21 -22.61 5.34 4.22
N ASN A 22 -23.04 4.07 4.09
CA ASN A 22 -23.68 3.27 5.13
C ASN A 22 -22.96 1.93 5.42
N SER A 23 -21.73 1.72 4.99
CA SER A 23 -21.04 0.47 5.34
C SER A 23 -20.41 0.54 6.72
N GLY A 24 -20.70 -0.45 7.56
CA GLY A 24 -20.06 -0.62 8.86
C GLY A 24 -18.57 -0.97 8.73
N ASP A 25 -17.80 -0.73 9.78
CA ASP A 25 -16.34 -1.01 9.80
C ASP A 25 -16.05 -2.51 9.61
N SER A 26 -16.95 -3.40 9.98
CA SER A 26 -16.85 -4.86 9.75
C SER A 26 -16.81 -5.21 8.26
N ALA A 27 -17.69 -4.63 7.44
CA ALA A 27 -17.72 -4.91 6.00
C ALA A 27 -16.45 -4.45 5.29
N ILE A 28 -15.84 -3.36 5.74
CA ILE A 28 -14.56 -2.84 5.23
C ILE A 28 -13.43 -3.78 5.62
N HIS A 29 -13.42 -4.25 6.86
CA HIS A 29 -12.44 -5.22 7.35
C HIS A 29 -12.47 -6.51 6.51
N ASP A 30 -13.63 -7.10 6.33
CA ASP A 30 -13.82 -8.35 5.61
C ASP A 30 -13.40 -8.21 4.13
N THR A 31 -13.77 -7.10 3.51
CA THR A 31 -13.39 -6.82 2.12
C THR A 31 -11.88 -6.66 1.98
N LEU A 32 -11.24 -5.90 2.88
CA LEU A 32 -9.80 -5.70 2.86
C LEU A 32 -9.05 -6.99 3.14
N LEU A 33 -9.52 -7.79 4.08
CA LEU A 33 -8.95 -9.11 4.38
C LEU A 33 -8.99 -10.01 3.15
N GLN A 34 -10.13 -10.08 2.45
CA GLN A 34 -10.28 -10.87 1.23
C GLN A 34 -9.33 -10.40 0.14
N GLU A 35 -9.25 -9.10 -0.12
CA GLU A 35 -8.34 -8.53 -1.11
C GLU A 35 -6.86 -8.86 -0.83
N ILE A 36 -6.44 -8.80 0.43
CA ILE A 36 -5.08 -9.14 0.84
C ILE A 36 -4.83 -10.64 0.68
N MET A 37 -5.78 -11.48 1.10
CA MET A 37 -5.66 -12.93 0.96
C MET A 37 -5.59 -13.36 -0.50
N ASP A 38 -6.43 -12.81 -1.37
CA ASP A 38 -6.42 -13.07 -2.81
C ASP A 38 -5.08 -12.68 -3.44
N PHE A 39 -4.52 -11.55 -3.02
CA PHE A 39 -3.19 -11.13 -3.44
C PHE A 39 -2.11 -12.11 -3.00
N LEU A 40 -2.11 -12.53 -1.73
CA LEU A 40 -1.14 -13.49 -1.19
C LEU A 40 -1.22 -14.85 -1.90
N ILE A 41 -2.43 -15.31 -2.19
CA ILE A 41 -2.67 -16.57 -2.91
C ILE A 41 -2.21 -16.47 -4.37
N SER A 42 -2.53 -15.37 -5.04
CA SER A 42 -2.15 -15.12 -6.44
C SER A 42 -0.63 -15.04 -6.65
N HIS A 43 0.09 -14.60 -5.62
CA HIS A 43 1.55 -14.44 -5.65
C HIS A 43 2.26 -15.45 -4.71
N ARG A 44 1.60 -16.58 -4.43
CA ARG A 44 2.10 -17.60 -3.49
C ARG A 44 3.51 -18.09 -3.82
N ASP A 45 3.87 -18.15 -5.09
CA ASP A 45 5.19 -18.65 -5.50
C ASP A 45 6.29 -17.70 -5.04
N ASP A 46 6.08 -16.39 -5.11
CA ASP A 46 7.01 -15.38 -4.60
C ASP A 46 7.18 -15.50 -3.08
N PHE A 47 6.06 -15.66 -2.35
CA PHE A 47 6.09 -15.79 -0.89
C PHE A 47 6.65 -17.15 -0.43
N ASN A 48 6.35 -18.22 -1.16
CA ASN A 48 6.88 -19.55 -0.85
C ASN A 48 8.39 -19.66 -1.11
N ALA A 49 8.92 -18.90 -2.07
CA ALA A 49 10.35 -18.85 -2.34
C ALA A 49 11.18 -18.20 -1.22
N CYS A 50 10.53 -17.48 -0.31
CA CYS A 50 11.18 -16.85 0.84
C CYS A 50 11.25 -17.82 2.02
N ASP A 51 12.41 -17.93 2.68
CA ASP A 51 12.57 -18.73 3.91
C ASP A 51 11.85 -18.05 5.09
N HIS A 52 11.90 -16.73 5.15
CA HIS A 52 11.29 -15.91 6.19
C HIS A 52 10.55 -14.71 5.60
N LEU A 53 9.38 -14.39 6.17
CA LEU A 53 8.59 -13.22 5.86
C LEU A 53 8.58 -12.31 7.08
N LYS A 54 9.03 -11.09 6.93
CA LYS A 54 9.00 -10.09 8.00
C LYS A 54 8.00 -8.99 7.65
N VAL A 55 6.96 -8.89 8.46
CA VAL A 55 5.88 -7.92 8.27
C VAL A 55 6.11 -6.73 9.18
N TYR A 56 6.25 -5.56 8.58
CA TYR A 56 6.33 -4.28 9.26
C TYR A 56 5.02 -3.53 9.06
N TYR A 57 4.42 -3.05 10.12
CA TYR A 57 3.20 -2.26 10.06
C TYR A 57 3.13 -1.29 11.24
N ASP A 58 2.35 -0.24 11.10
CA ASP A 58 2.06 0.67 12.21
C ASP A 58 1.07 -0.02 13.15
N ASN A 59 1.56 -0.46 14.30
CA ASN A 59 0.81 -1.23 15.28
C ASN A 59 -0.12 -0.37 16.17
N GLY A 60 -0.25 0.92 15.88
CA GLY A 60 -1.17 1.82 16.59
C GLY A 60 -2.66 1.52 16.39
N GLN A 61 -3.01 0.61 15.47
CA GLN A 61 -4.38 0.25 15.13
C GLN A 61 -4.62 -1.26 15.35
N ALA A 62 -5.35 -1.59 16.42
CA ALA A 62 -5.65 -2.99 16.75
C ALA A 62 -6.37 -3.76 15.64
N GLN A 63 -7.22 -3.09 14.86
CA GLN A 63 -7.93 -3.68 13.72
C GLN A 63 -6.98 -4.12 12.61
N ILE A 64 -5.94 -3.33 12.31
CA ILE A 64 -4.92 -3.68 11.32
C ILE A 64 -4.07 -4.86 11.80
N THR A 65 -3.72 -4.89 13.09
CA THR A 65 -3.01 -6.02 13.70
C THR A 65 -3.80 -7.32 13.53
N ALA A 66 -5.08 -7.33 13.87
CA ALA A 66 -5.95 -8.51 13.72
C ALA A 66 -6.05 -8.96 12.26
N LEU A 67 -6.27 -8.03 11.35
CA LEU A 67 -6.38 -8.28 9.91
C LEU A 67 -5.10 -8.90 9.33
N LEU A 68 -3.93 -8.35 9.66
CA LEU A 68 -2.65 -8.87 9.16
C LEU A 68 -2.31 -10.25 9.74
N ASN A 69 -2.61 -10.49 11.02
CA ASN A 69 -2.45 -11.81 11.63
C ASN A 69 -3.33 -12.85 10.92
N GLU A 70 -4.56 -12.51 10.60
CA GLU A 70 -5.48 -13.41 9.88
C GLU A 70 -5.04 -13.63 8.44
N ALA A 71 -4.68 -12.57 7.71
CA ALA A 71 -4.24 -12.67 6.32
C ALA A 71 -2.97 -13.51 6.15
N PHE A 72 -1.99 -13.36 7.05
CA PHE A 72 -0.73 -14.10 7.01
C PHE A 72 -0.74 -15.45 7.75
N ALA A 73 -1.90 -15.90 8.24
CA ALA A 73 -2.01 -17.18 8.95
C ALA A 73 -1.55 -18.37 8.10
N ILE A 74 -1.75 -18.32 6.77
CA ILE A 74 -1.27 -19.36 5.82
C ILE A 74 0.27 -19.48 5.78
N TYR A 75 0.99 -18.46 6.23
CA TYR A 75 2.46 -18.44 6.33
C TYR A 75 2.96 -18.43 7.77
N SER A 76 2.15 -18.88 8.73
CA SER A 76 2.44 -18.79 10.17
C SER A 76 3.79 -19.40 10.57
N SER A 77 4.27 -20.43 9.88
CA SER A 77 5.56 -21.09 10.17
C SER A 77 6.78 -20.25 9.83
N LYS A 78 6.64 -19.22 8.99
CA LYS A 78 7.76 -18.40 8.51
C LYS A 78 7.54 -16.90 8.59
N VAL A 79 6.35 -16.46 9.04
CA VAL A 79 6.01 -15.05 9.22
C VAL A 79 6.46 -14.56 10.58
N MET A 80 7.09 -13.39 10.61
CA MET A 80 7.40 -12.64 11.81
C MET A 80 6.84 -11.21 11.69
N PHE A 81 6.08 -10.78 12.69
CA PHE A 81 5.61 -9.41 12.80
C PHE A 81 6.63 -8.58 13.59
N ALA A 82 7.06 -7.46 13.01
CA ALA A 82 7.93 -6.54 13.71
C ALA A 82 7.13 -5.76 14.77
N THR A 83 7.59 -5.84 16.01
CA THR A 83 7.09 -5.03 17.12
C THR A 83 7.90 -3.74 17.22
N ASP A 84 7.37 -2.72 17.90
CA ASP A 84 8.05 -1.43 18.14
C ASP A 84 8.55 -0.74 16.86
N VAL A 85 7.75 -0.77 15.83
CA VAL A 85 8.05 -0.12 14.56
C VAL A 85 7.72 1.36 14.64
N TYR A 86 8.76 2.18 14.48
CA TYR A 86 8.63 3.63 14.37
C TYR A 86 8.79 4.03 12.90
N PRO A 87 7.74 4.53 12.23
CA PRO A 87 7.78 4.84 10.78
C PRO A 87 8.97 5.71 10.37
N ALA A 88 9.37 6.65 11.22
CA ALA A 88 10.51 7.53 10.95
C ALA A 88 11.86 6.80 10.80
N ARG A 89 12.00 5.60 11.36
CA ARG A 89 13.23 4.80 11.30
C ARG A 89 13.32 3.87 10.08
N TYR A 90 12.20 3.64 9.39
CA TYR A 90 12.14 2.71 8.29
C TYR A 90 11.81 3.42 6.98
N ARG A 91 12.76 3.46 6.07
CA ARG A 91 12.58 4.13 4.79
C ARG A 91 11.41 3.57 3.97
N LEU A 92 11.17 2.27 4.04
CA LEU A 92 10.06 1.64 3.33
C LEU A 92 8.69 2.04 3.87
N PHE A 93 8.56 2.39 5.16
CA PHE A 93 7.35 2.99 5.70
C PHE A 93 7.04 4.35 5.07
N GLN A 94 8.06 5.20 5.00
CA GLN A 94 7.93 6.51 4.35
C GLN A 94 7.58 6.36 2.86
N VAL A 95 8.14 5.33 2.21
CA VAL A 95 7.77 4.99 0.82
C VAL A 95 6.31 4.57 0.73
N ALA A 96 5.82 3.74 1.64
CA ALA A 96 4.42 3.31 1.67
C ALA A 96 3.47 4.51 1.81
N ASP A 97 3.75 5.45 2.70
CA ASP A 97 2.96 6.68 2.88
C ASP A 97 2.91 7.53 1.60
N VAL A 98 4.06 7.69 0.94
CA VAL A 98 4.13 8.43 -0.33
C VAL A 98 3.34 7.70 -1.41
N ILE A 99 3.45 6.38 -1.51
CA ILE A 99 2.68 5.57 -2.48
C ILE A 99 1.18 5.72 -2.23
N CYS A 100 0.72 5.60 -0.99
CA CYS A 100 -0.68 5.81 -0.64
C CYS A 100 -1.17 7.20 -1.06
N THR A 101 -0.38 8.23 -0.83
CA THR A 101 -0.72 9.60 -1.24
C THR A 101 -0.83 9.71 -2.77
N LEU A 102 0.15 9.20 -3.51
CA LEU A 102 0.15 9.24 -4.97
C LEU A 102 -1.02 8.46 -5.59
N GLU A 103 -1.33 7.29 -5.02
CA GLU A 103 -2.45 6.46 -5.46
C GLU A 103 -3.81 7.11 -5.13
N LEU A 104 -3.92 7.83 -3.99
CA LEU A 104 -5.11 8.61 -3.66
C LEU A 104 -5.32 9.76 -4.65
N VAL A 105 -4.28 10.52 -4.96
CA VAL A 105 -4.36 11.62 -5.94
C VAL A 105 -4.69 11.08 -7.34
N LYS A 106 -4.11 9.95 -7.73
CA LYS A 106 -4.45 9.24 -8.97
C LYS A 106 -5.92 8.84 -9.01
N ALA A 107 -6.46 8.30 -7.92
CA ALA A 107 -7.87 7.92 -7.83
C ALA A 107 -8.80 9.13 -7.99
N LYS A 108 -8.52 10.24 -7.30
CA LYS A 108 -9.26 11.50 -7.45
C LYS A 108 -9.22 12.02 -8.89
N LEU A 109 -8.05 11.97 -9.53
CA LEU A 109 -7.89 12.41 -10.91
C LEU A 109 -8.70 11.55 -11.89
N LEU A 110 -8.78 10.25 -11.66
CA LEU A 110 -9.57 9.33 -12.49
C LEU A 110 -11.08 9.53 -12.29
N GLU A 111 -11.50 9.79 -11.05
CA GLU A 111 -12.91 9.97 -10.70
C GLU A 111 -13.44 11.36 -11.13
N ASN A 112 -12.69 12.43 -10.81
CA ASN A 112 -13.14 13.81 -10.96
C ASN A 112 -12.52 14.53 -12.17
N GLY A 113 -11.53 13.93 -12.84
CA GLY A 113 -10.79 14.56 -13.94
C GLY A 113 -9.85 15.70 -13.51
N SER A 114 -9.76 15.96 -12.20
CA SER A 114 -8.97 17.08 -11.64
C SER A 114 -8.35 16.68 -10.29
N ILE A 115 -7.38 17.46 -9.88
CA ILE A 115 -6.76 17.43 -8.55
C ILE A 115 -6.99 18.77 -7.86
N SER A 116 -6.79 18.83 -6.54
CA SER A 116 -6.94 20.09 -5.81
C SER A 116 -5.88 21.12 -6.21
N GLU A 117 -6.15 22.39 -5.95
CA GLU A 117 -5.20 23.47 -6.25
C GLU A 117 -3.86 23.29 -5.51
N SER A 118 -3.90 22.81 -4.27
CA SER A 118 -2.70 22.53 -3.49
C SER A 118 -1.91 21.34 -4.05
N GLU A 119 -2.59 20.29 -4.50
CA GLU A 119 -1.96 19.13 -5.17
C GLU A 119 -1.37 19.56 -6.52
N ASP A 120 -2.08 20.35 -7.31
CA ASP A 120 -1.60 20.85 -8.59
C ASP A 120 -0.33 21.71 -8.42
N ARG A 121 -0.34 22.59 -7.43
CA ARG A 121 0.83 23.41 -7.08
C ARG A 121 2.00 22.57 -6.61
N PHE A 122 1.75 21.57 -5.75
CA PHE A 122 2.79 20.68 -5.21
C PHE A 122 3.44 19.85 -6.31
N PHE A 123 2.65 19.26 -7.19
CA PHE A 123 3.15 18.39 -8.25
C PHE A 123 3.61 19.15 -9.52
N GLY A 124 3.35 20.45 -9.61
CA GLY A 124 3.68 21.24 -10.82
C GLY A 124 2.81 20.87 -12.02
N GLY A 125 1.54 20.62 -11.77
CA GLY A 125 0.53 20.30 -12.77
C GLY A 125 0.31 18.80 -13.02
N ILE A 126 -0.86 18.45 -13.53
CA ILE A 126 -1.28 17.06 -13.82
C ILE A 126 -0.31 16.34 -14.76
N LYS A 127 0.20 17.05 -15.79
CA LYS A 127 1.15 16.47 -16.75
C LYS A 127 2.46 16.03 -16.06
N ASN A 128 2.97 16.88 -15.18
CA ASN A 128 4.17 16.60 -14.40
C ASN A 128 3.92 15.45 -13.39
N PHE A 129 2.78 15.45 -12.72
CA PHE A 129 2.35 14.38 -11.83
C PHE A 129 2.36 13.02 -12.54
N LYS A 130 1.70 12.92 -13.69
CA LYS A 130 1.66 11.68 -14.48
C LYS A 130 3.05 11.21 -14.91
N LYS A 131 3.88 12.14 -15.41
CA LYS A 131 5.19 11.79 -15.99
C LYS A 131 6.24 11.42 -14.94
N ASN A 132 6.34 12.22 -13.89
CA ASN A 132 7.48 12.16 -12.96
C ASN A 132 7.16 11.43 -11.64
N TYR A 133 5.88 11.21 -11.33
CA TYR A 133 5.45 10.50 -10.13
C TYR A 133 4.77 9.17 -10.47
N LEU A 134 3.69 9.19 -11.24
CA LEU A 134 2.93 7.96 -11.52
C LEU A 134 3.66 6.97 -12.43
N LYS A 135 4.29 7.45 -13.51
CA LYS A 135 4.97 6.56 -14.47
C LYS A 135 6.13 5.77 -13.85
N PRO A 136 7.02 6.35 -13.03
CA PRO A 136 8.03 5.57 -12.32
C PRO A 136 7.45 4.59 -11.32
N LEU A 137 6.36 4.98 -10.64
CA LEU A 137 5.70 4.15 -9.63
C LEU A 137 5.00 2.95 -10.26
N SER A 138 4.27 3.13 -11.37
CA SER A 138 3.52 2.05 -12.03
C SER A 138 4.41 0.86 -12.46
N ARG A 139 5.69 1.08 -12.69
CA ARG A 139 6.66 0.00 -13.02
C ARG A 139 6.96 -0.94 -11.85
N LYS A 140 6.56 -0.55 -10.64
CA LYS A 140 6.80 -1.29 -9.41
C LYS A 140 5.54 -1.91 -8.83
N GLU A 141 4.41 -1.65 -9.43
CA GLU A 141 3.14 -2.24 -9.04
C GLU A 141 3.10 -3.74 -9.39
N TYR A 142 2.59 -4.57 -8.50
CA TYR A 142 2.25 -5.95 -8.81
C TYR A 142 1.11 -5.98 -9.83
N THR A 143 1.32 -6.71 -10.87
CA THR A 143 0.32 -6.97 -11.91
C THR A 143 -0.53 -8.17 -11.58
#